data_831bb5a377c82019c4a9a1089e20c33d
#
_entry.id   831bb5a377c82019c4a9a1089e20c33d
#
_cell.length_a   1.000
_cell.length_b   1.000
_cell.length_c   1.000
_cell.angle_alpha   90.00
_cell.angle_beta   90.00
_cell.angle_gamma   90.00
#
_symmetry.space_group_name_H-M   'P 1'
#
loop_
_entity.id
_entity.type
_entity.pdbx_description
1 polymer ?
#
loop_
_entity_poly.entity_id
_entity_poly.type
_entity_poly.pdbx_seq_one_letter_code
_entity_poly.pdbx_strand_id
1 'polypeptide(L)'
;MFAILFWKLRYDYLLKVRASAVLVPEFSDLKHKPGEYFFSYSIRMSLSPEGCIINGVSSGSCQLYWRHWIIRANDAVVSDVNGEAVIGKYPLLLPGEKEFVYESCSHLSSSSGSIEGSFTFVSGRYVHNLLFV
;
A
#
# COMPACT_ATOMS: atom_id res chain seq x y z
N MET A 1 8.40 8.70 -14.90
CA MET A 1 7.47 7.58 -14.69
C MET A 1 7.53 7.15 -13.24
N PHE A 2 6.38 6.97 -12.63
CA PHE A 2 6.28 6.48 -11.24
C PHE A 2 5.71 5.07 -11.26
N ALA A 3 6.44 4.12 -10.70
CA ALA A 3 6.05 2.72 -10.65
C ALA A 3 5.77 2.27 -9.21
N ILE A 4 4.76 1.45 -9.03
CA ILE A 4 4.45 0.81 -7.75
C ILE A 4 4.66 -0.69 -7.92
N LEU A 5 5.57 -1.25 -7.12
CA LEU A 5 6.00 -2.64 -7.23
C LEU A 5 5.81 -3.36 -5.88
N PHE A 6 5.29 -4.57 -5.94
CA PHE A 6 5.15 -5.43 -4.77
C PHE A 6 6.09 -6.64 -4.89
N TRP A 7 7.01 -6.84 -3.93
CA TRP A 7 7.97 -7.94 -4.00
C TRP A 7 7.69 -9.11 -3.05
N LYS A 8 6.77 -8.94 -2.14
CA LYS A 8 6.39 -10.02 -1.19
C LYS A 8 4.90 -10.25 -1.20
N LEU A 9 4.39 -10.73 -2.31
CA LEU A 9 3.05 -11.29 -2.34
C LEU A 9 3.13 -12.77 -1.98
N ARG A 10 3.13 -13.08 -0.69
CA ARG A 10 3.05 -14.47 -0.18
C ARG A 10 1.59 -14.88 -0.04
N TYR A 11 0.79 -14.62 -1.07
CA TYR A 11 -0.65 -14.76 -0.89
C TYR A 11 -1.27 -15.56 -1.98
N ASP A 12 -2.26 -16.29 -1.55
CA ASP A 12 -3.23 -16.88 -2.39
C ASP A 12 -3.88 -15.85 -3.30
N TYR A 13 -4.33 -16.34 -4.43
CA TYR A 13 -5.06 -15.62 -5.45
C TYR A 13 -6.36 -14.95 -4.95
N LEU A 14 -6.72 -15.22 -3.69
CA LEU A 14 -7.95 -14.77 -3.05
C LEU A 14 -7.84 -13.37 -2.44
N LEU A 15 -6.63 -12.93 -2.14
CA LEU A 15 -6.34 -11.58 -1.68
C LEU A 15 -5.83 -10.74 -2.85
N LYS A 16 -6.49 -9.63 -3.11
CA LYS A 16 -6.16 -8.75 -4.21
C LYS A 16 -5.71 -7.39 -3.71
N VAL A 17 -4.53 -6.97 -4.16
CA VAL A 17 -4.01 -5.64 -3.93
C VAL A 17 -3.79 -4.96 -5.28
N ARG A 18 -4.36 -3.78 -5.44
CA ARG A 18 -4.18 -2.94 -6.63
C ARG A 18 -3.60 -1.60 -6.22
N ALA A 19 -2.76 -1.05 -7.07
CA ALA A 19 -2.15 0.25 -6.84
C ALA A 19 -2.16 1.10 -8.11
N SER A 20 -2.29 2.39 -7.90
CA SER A 20 -2.18 3.39 -8.97
C SER A 20 -1.51 4.64 -8.44
N ALA A 21 -0.78 5.34 -9.30
CA ALA A 21 -0.14 6.58 -8.97
C ALA A 21 -0.25 7.58 -10.11
N VAL A 22 -0.30 8.86 -9.76
CA VAL A 22 -0.41 9.96 -10.72
C VAL A 22 0.43 11.15 -10.26
N LEU A 23 1.10 11.79 -11.22
CA LEU A 23 1.69 13.09 -10.97
C LEU A 23 0.59 14.14 -10.83
N VAL A 24 0.69 14.99 -9.83
CA VAL A 24 -0.22 16.12 -9.60
C VAL A 24 0.53 17.42 -9.92
N PRO A 25 0.39 17.95 -11.15
CA PRO A 25 1.17 19.13 -11.58
C PRO A 25 0.89 20.37 -10.73
N GLU A 26 -0.34 20.53 -10.21
CA GLU A 26 -0.76 21.67 -9.42
C GLU A 26 0.00 21.80 -8.09
N PHE A 27 0.51 20.68 -7.57
CA PHE A 27 1.30 20.64 -6.34
C PHE A 27 2.78 20.42 -6.59
N SER A 28 3.20 20.43 -7.85
CA SER A 28 4.57 20.18 -8.27
C SER A 28 5.25 21.48 -8.69
N ASP A 29 6.53 21.59 -8.45
CA ASP A 29 7.37 22.65 -9.01
C ASP A 29 8.17 22.08 -10.20
N LEU A 30 7.65 22.31 -11.39
CA LEU A 30 8.25 21.81 -12.62
C LEU A 30 9.19 22.83 -13.28
N LYS A 31 9.29 24.05 -12.76
CA LYS A 31 10.04 25.15 -13.36
C LYS A 31 11.47 25.28 -12.82
N HIS A 32 11.66 24.92 -11.56
CA HIS A 32 12.98 24.98 -10.93
C HIS A 32 13.77 23.69 -11.14
N LYS A 33 15.08 23.75 -10.97
CA LYS A 33 15.98 22.59 -11.03
C LYS A 33 16.85 22.58 -9.77
N PRO A 34 16.80 21.51 -8.96
CA PRO A 34 15.95 20.34 -9.15
C PRO A 34 14.46 20.70 -8.97
N GLY A 35 13.59 20.06 -9.75
CA GLY A 35 12.15 20.18 -9.62
C GLY A 35 11.64 19.45 -8.38
N GLU A 36 10.42 19.75 -8.03
CA GLU A 36 9.70 19.03 -7.00
C GLU A 36 8.45 18.40 -7.62
N TYR A 37 8.40 17.07 -7.60
CA TYR A 37 7.35 16.30 -8.24
C TYR A 37 6.49 15.68 -7.17
N PHE A 38 5.23 16.08 -7.13
CA PHE A 38 4.23 15.55 -6.21
C PHE A 38 3.48 14.42 -6.88
N PHE A 39 3.56 13.22 -6.31
CA PHE A 39 2.83 12.05 -6.75
C PHE A 39 1.79 11.66 -5.71
N SER A 40 0.55 11.50 -6.17
CA SER A 40 -0.51 10.88 -5.38
C SER A 40 -0.64 9.42 -5.77
N TYR A 41 -0.84 8.56 -4.79
CA TYR A 41 -1.06 7.14 -5.05
C TYR A 41 -2.23 6.59 -4.23
N SER A 42 -2.85 5.56 -4.78
CA SER A 42 -4.00 4.87 -4.21
C SER A 42 -3.73 3.39 -4.14
N ILE A 43 -3.98 2.80 -2.99
CA ILE A 43 -3.87 1.36 -2.75
C ILE A 43 -5.25 0.81 -2.43
N ARG A 44 -5.62 -0.26 -3.11
CA ARG A 44 -6.91 -0.92 -2.97
C ARG A 44 -6.70 -2.38 -2.61
N MET A 45 -7.38 -2.84 -1.58
CA MET A 45 -7.29 -4.20 -1.06
C MET A 45 -8.67 -4.82 -0.94
N SER A 46 -8.78 -6.05 -1.37
CA SER A 46 -10.03 -6.82 -1.26
C SER A 46 -9.77 -8.30 -1.07
N LEU A 47 -10.73 -8.98 -0.47
CA LEU A 47 -10.72 -10.40 -0.28
C LEU A 47 -11.82 -11.02 -1.14
N SER A 48 -11.50 -12.13 -1.84
CA SER A 48 -12.49 -12.82 -2.63
C SER A 48 -13.59 -13.43 -1.75
N PRO A 49 -14.79 -13.75 -2.32
CA PRO A 49 -15.85 -14.39 -1.57
C PRO A 49 -15.47 -15.73 -0.92
N GLU A 50 -14.44 -16.40 -1.45
CA GLU A 50 -13.97 -17.70 -0.94
C GLU A 50 -13.05 -17.56 0.30
N GLY A 51 -12.73 -16.34 0.72
CA GLY A 51 -11.86 -16.09 1.85
C GLY A 51 -10.39 -16.09 1.49
N CYS A 52 -9.53 -16.51 2.39
CA CYS A 52 -8.09 -16.59 2.18
C CYS A 52 -7.46 -17.84 2.80
N ILE A 53 -6.28 -18.17 2.31
CA ILE A 53 -5.42 -19.19 2.92
C ILE A 53 -4.11 -18.50 3.30
N ILE A 54 -3.76 -18.53 4.57
CA ILE A 54 -2.52 -17.95 5.09
C ILE A 54 -1.77 -19.06 5.83
N ASN A 55 -0.52 -19.31 5.40
CA ASN A 55 0.31 -20.40 5.96
C ASN A 55 -0.41 -21.76 5.95
N GLY A 56 -1.16 -22.05 4.89
CA GLY A 56 -1.91 -23.31 4.75
C GLY A 56 -3.20 -23.37 5.55
N VAL A 57 -3.57 -22.32 6.27
CA VAL A 57 -4.79 -22.24 7.07
C VAL A 57 -5.83 -21.42 6.34
N SER A 58 -7.00 -22.02 6.11
CA SER A 58 -8.15 -21.33 5.51
C SER A 58 -8.81 -20.41 6.54
N SER A 59 -9.13 -19.19 6.12
CA SER A 59 -9.80 -18.19 6.94
C SER A 59 -10.85 -17.44 6.14
N GLY A 60 -11.96 -17.11 6.78
CA GLY A 60 -13.00 -16.26 6.20
C GLY A 60 -12.67 -14.77 6.20
N SER A 61 -11.58 -14.36 6.81
CA SER A 61 -11.17 -12.95 6.89
C SER A 61 -9.68 -12.84 7.10
N CYS A 62 -9.13 -11.67 6.78
CA CYS A 62 -7.75 -11.34 7.13
C CYS A 62 -7.64 -9.87 7.49
N GLN A 63 -6.66 -9.54 8.30
CA GLN A 63 -6.43 -8.17 8.74
C GLN A 63 -5.02 -7.74 8.39
N LEU A 64 -4.88 -6.54 7.83
CA LEU A 64 -3.58 -5.94 7.58
C LEU A 64 -2.92 -5.62 8.92
N TYR A 65 -1.70 -6.06 9.08
CA TYR A 65 -0.92 -5.84 10.30
C TYR A 65 0.28 -4.95 10.08
N TRP A 66 1.06 -5.19 9.02
CA TRP A 66 2.35 -4.55 8.81
C TRP A 66 2.52 -4.12 7.38
N ARG A 67 3.24 -3.01 7.15
CA ARG A 67 3.66 -2.57 5.83
C ARG A 67 5.14 -2.27 5.79
N HIS A 68 5.72 -2.44 4.61
CA HIS A 68 7.06 -2.01 4.31
C HIS A 68 7.07 -1.33 2.94
N TRP A 69 7.58 -0.11 2.89
CA TRP A 69 7.73 0.67 1.67
C TRP A 69 9.16 1.13 1.48
N ILE A 70 9.69 0.98 0.26
CA ILE A 70 10.91 1.62 -0.20
C ILE A 70 10.53 2.55 -1.33
N ILE A 71 10.85 3.83 -1.17
CA ILE A 71 10.57 4.87 -2.16
C ILE A 71 11.89 5.30 -2.77
N ARG A 72 11.94 5.34 -4.10
CA ARG A 72 13.10 5.79 -4.85
C ARG A 72 12.75 6.98 -5.71
N ALA A 73 13.70 7.92 -5.79
CA ALA A 73 13.75 8.95 -6.82
C ALA A 73 14.85 8.52 -7.79
N ASN A 74 14.52 8.29 -9.06
CA ASN A 74 15.36 7.51 -9.96
C ASN A 74 15.71 6.16 -9.32
N ASP A 75 16.98 5.84 -9.17
CA ASP A 75 17.44 4.58 -8.56
C ASP A 75 17.92 4.76 -7.10
N ALA A 76 17.83 5.96 -6.58
CA ALA A 76 18.28 6.28 -5.22
C ALA A 76 17.13 6.13 -4.21
N VAL A 77 17.35 5.39 -3.12
CA VAL A 77 16.41 5.28 -2.03
C VAL A 77 16.33 6.61 -1.29
N VAL A 78 15.12 7.18 -1.23
CA VAL A 78 14.86 8.43 -0.52
C VAL A 78 14.04 8.19 0.76
N SER A 79 13.37 7.06 0.87
CA SER A 79 12.61 6.69 2.07
C SER A 79 12.51 5.17 2.20
N ASP A 80 12.65 4.68 3.41
CA ASP A 80 12.42 3.29 3.79
C ASP A 80 11.52 3.30 5.04
N VAL A 81 10.25 2.97 4.86
CA VAL A 81 9.23 3.03 5.90
C VAL A 81 8.74 1.64 6.22
N ASN A 82 8.85 1.27 7.49
CA ASN A 82 8.50 -0.05 7.97
C ASN A 82 7.70 0.09 9.26
N GLY A 83 6.53 -0.49 9.33
CA GLY A 83 5.71 -0.35 10.52
C GLY A 83 4.33 -0.97 10.44
N GLU A 84 3.63 -0.90 11.55
CA GLU A 84 2.26 -1.38 11.68
C GLU A 84 1.28 -0.47 10.95
N ALA A 85 0.18 -1.05 10.49
CA ALA A 85 -0.97 -0.35 9.93
C ALA A 85 -0.68 0.39 8.62
N VAL A 86 -1.70 1.00 8.08
CA VAL A 86 -1.64 1.99 7.01
C VAL A 86 -2.49 3.18 7.43
N ILE A 87 -1.91 4.38 7.39
CA ILE A 87 -2.57 5.63 7.84
C ILE A 87 -3.27 5.46 9.21
N GLY A 88 -2.63 4.76 10.15
CA GLY A 88 -3.18 4.48 11.47
C GLY A 88 -4.30 3.45 11.52
N LYS A 89 -4.52 2.68 10.44
CA LYS A 89 -5.62 1.70 10.34
C LYS A 89 -5.09 0.29 10.12
N TYR A 90 -5.81 -0.66 10.72
CA TYR A 90 -5.62 -2.09 10.51
C TYR A 90 -6.85 -2.64 9.78
N PRO A 91 -6.96 -2.45 8.47
CA PRO A 91 -8.17 -2.87 7.76
C PRO A 91 -8.41 -4.37 7.87
N LEU A 92 -9.62 -4.72 8.28
CA LEU A 92 -10.11 -6.08 8.27
C LEU A 92 -10.81 -6.32 6.94
N LEU A 93 -10.29 -7.25 6.15
CA LEU A 93 -10.88 -7.63 4.88
C LEU A 93 -11.82 -8.81 5.08
N LEU A 94 -13.07 -8.63 4.67
CA LEU A 94 -14.09 -9.64 4.70
C LEU A 94 -14.40 -10.16 3.30
N PRO A 95 -14.77 -11.45 3.16
CA PRO A 95 -15.00 -12.04 1.85
C PRO A 95 -16.09 -11.32 1.06
N GLY A 96 -15.78 -10.94 -0.17
CA GLY A 96 -16.74 -10.32 -1.09
C GLY A 96 -17.19 -8.91 -0.73
N GLU A 97 -16.62 -8.29 0.29
CA GLU A 97 -16.93 -6.91 0.65
C GLU A 97 -16.21 -5.90 -0.22
N LYS A 98 -16.63 -4.63 -0.09
CA LYS A 98 -16.00 -3.52 -0.80
C LYS A 98 -14.51 -3.44 -0.51
N GLU A 99 -13.76 -3.00 -1.49
CA GLU A 99 -12.34 -2.74 -1.33
C GLU A 99 -12.08 -1.73 -0.22
N PHE A 100 -11.08 -2.03 0.60
CA PHE A 100 -10.45 -1.00 1.42
C PHE A 100 -9.55 -0.16 0.51
N VAL A 101 -9.71 1.16 0.57
CA VAL A 101 -8.93 2.10 -0.22
C VAL A 101 -8.24 3.08 0.70
N TYR A 102 -6.95 3.28 0.51
CA TYR A 102 -6.28 4.42 1.09
C TYR A 102 -5.45 5.16 0.05
N GLU A 103 -5.31 6.45 0.28
CA GLU A 103 -4.56 7.34 -0.57
C GLU A 103 -3.46 8.02 0.24
N SER A 104 -2.34 8.26 -0.42
CA SER A 104 -1.21 8.96 0.16
C SER A 104 -0.43 9.64 -0.96
N CYS A 105 0.67 10.26 -0.60
CA CYS A 105 1.47 11.00 -1.56
C CYS A 105 2.96 10.93 -1.23
N SER A 106 3.77 11.27 -2.22
CA SER A 106 5.22 11.43 -2.07
C SER A 106 5.69 12.61 -2.89
N HIS A 107 6.62 13.37 -2.33
CA HIS A 107 7.39 14.37 -3.05
C HIS A 107 8.72 13.80 -3.47
N LEU A 108 9.07 13.92 -4.74
CA LEU A 108 10.35 13.45 -5.27
C LEU A 108 11.08 14.59 -5.98
N SER A 109 12.38 14.54 -5.94
CA SER A 109 13.25 15.47 -6.70
C SER A 109 13.40 15.08 -8.17
N SER A 110 12.74 14.03 -8.61
CA SER A 110 12.80 13.51 -9.99
C SER A 110 11.41 13.22 -10.51
N SER A 111 11.23 13.38 -11.82
CA SER A 111 10.02 12.96 -12.53
C SER A 111 9.89 11.43 -12.66
N SER A 112 10.95 10.71 -12.31
CA SER A 112 10.97 9.25 -12.31
C SER A 112 11.19 8.74 -10.90
N GLY A 113 10.37 7.79 -10.48
CA GLY A 113 10.50 7.18 -9.16
C GLY A 113 9.70 5.91 -9.04
N SER A 114 9.80 5.28 -7.90
CA SER A 114 9.04 4.07 -7.59
C SER A 114 8.70 3.98 -6.11
N ILE A 115 7.60 3.31 -5.84
CA ILE A 115 7.30 2.72 -4.54
C ILE A 115 7.31 1.21 -4.73
N GLU A 116 8.09 0.52 -3.92
CA GLU A 116 8.05 -0.93 -3.85
C GLU A 116 7.88 -1.36 -2.41
N GLY A 117 7.22 -2.50 -2.20
CA GLY A 117 7.02 -2.94 -0.84
C GLY A 117 6.13 -4.15 -0.67
N SER A 118 5.71 -4.32 0.56
CA SER A 118 4.92 -5.46 0.96
C SER A 118 3.90 -5.09 2.04
N PHE A 119 2.83 -5.86 2.05
CA PHE A 119 1.86 -5.88 3.14
C PHE A 119 1.86 -7.25 3.80
N THR A 120 1.81 -7.28 5.11
CA THR A 120 1.65 -8.50 5.88
C THR A 120 0.24 -8.54 6.46
N PHE A 121 -0.47 -9.62 6.16
CA PHE A 121 -1.80 -9.88 6.68
C PHE A 121 -1.75 -11.04 7.67
N VAL A 122 -2.63 -10.99 8.64
CA VAL A 122 -2.88 -12.09 9.57
C VAL A 122 -4.30 -12.62 9.36
N SER A 123 -4.50 -13.91 9.55
CA SER A 123 -5.81 -14.53 9.41
C SER A 123 -6.75 -14.12 10.53
N GLY A 124 -8.03 -13.95 10.20
CA GLY A 124 -9.04 -13.54 11.15
C GLY A 124 -8.87 -12.11 11.62
N ARG A 125 -9.42 -11.82 12.79
CA ARG A 125 -9.29 -10.52 13.43
C ARG A 125 -8.19 -10.58 14.49
N TYR A 126 -7.07 -9.93 14.22
CA TYR A 126 -5.94 -9.86 15.14
C TYR A 126 -6.09 -8.70 16.13
N VAL A 127 -6.50 -7.55 15.64
CA VAL A 127 -6.64 -6.34 16.46
C VAL A 127 -8.12 -6.05 16.66
N HIS A 128 -8.54 -6.04 17.94
CA HIS A 128 -9.89 -5.70 18.34
C HIS A 128 -9.92 -4.29 18.90
N ASN A 129 -11.03 -3.59 18.66
CA ASN A 129 -11.35 -2.31 19.30
C ASN A 129 -10.23 -1.26 19.24
N LEU A 130 -9.62 -1.11 18.08
CA LEU A 130 -8.78 0.05 17.87
C LEU A 130 -9.67 1.29 17.85
N LEU A 131 -9.67 1.99 18.96
CA LEU A 131 -10.18 3.35 19.01
C LEU A 131 -9.21 4.20 18.21
N PHE A 132 -9.64 4.57 17.03
CA PHE A 132 -8.93 5.54 16.22
C PHE A 132 -9.27 6.92 16.74
N VAL A 133 -8.28 7.53 17.27
CA VAL A 133 -8.36 8.94 17.61
C VAL A 133 -7.99 9.76 16.38
#